data_ddfb892098aeaf406eb42777e899c68f
#
_entry.id   ddfb892098aeaf406eb42777e899c68f
#
_cell.length_a   1.000
_cell.length_b   1.000
_cell.length_c   1.000
_cell.angle_alpha   90.00
_cell.angle_beta   90.00
_cell.angle_gamma   90.00
#
_symmetry.space_group_name_H-M   'P 1'
#
loop_
_entity.id
_entity.type
_entity.pdbx_description
1 polymer ?
#
loop_
_entity_poly.entity_id
_entity_poly.type
_entity_poly.pdbx_seq_one_letter_code
_entity_poly.pdbx_strand_id
1 'polypeptide(L)'
;MYKRQYLAKAGLNVVVLEKNDYIGGAAVTREMHEGWFYSSCSYVCSMMRQSIHRDLDLTRHGLLLVPYLGTVNFSDRGDRVLIDYPDEEAAYLELRRHSPHDADAMSRFQADLGRYAQLIRKTLLRTPPDPSSFKPRDIQELLWMAKQFWNLGERELYEYIRFFTMSAADFLHDYFEDDLIKAAMASPGIIGTALGVYSPGSAYILLHHVMGDVDGNVGAWGLARGGMGAISHALAGALKEHGGEIRTEAPVNQILVKNGATVGVVLDNGDEVFADIVVLSLIH
;
A
#
# COMPACT_ATOMS: atom_id res chain seq x y z
N MET A 1 6.48 8.78 1.12
CA MET A 1 7.01 9.04 2.46
C MET A 1 8.52 8.81 2.56
N TYR A 2 9.07 7.67 2.24
CA TYR A 2 10.49 7.30 2.48
C TYR A 2 11.53 7.86 1.50
N LYS A 3 11.15 8.54 0.42
CA LYS A 3 12.11 9.15 -0.55
C LYS A 3 13.09 10.13 0.12
N ARG A 4 12.59 10.95 1.02
CA ARG A 4 13.33 12.00 1.71
C ARG A 4 14.43 11.43 2.59
N GLN A 5 14.15 10.33 3.28
CA GLN A 5 15.09 9.64 4.16
C GLN A 5 16.27 9.08 3.39
N TYR A 6 16.01 8.48 2.22
CA TYR A 6 17.10 7.98 1.37
C TYR A 6 17.95 9.11 0.77
N LEU A 7 17.34 10.25 0.43
CA LEU A 7 18.11 11.42 -0.03
C LEU A 7 19.00 11.97 1.08
N ALA A 8 18.48 12.12 2.30
CA ALA A 8 19.27 12.56 3.45
C ALA A 8 20.37 11.54 3.80
N LYS A 9 20.06 10.25 3.81
CA LYS A 9 21.03 9.16 4.01
C LYS A 9 22.14 9.14 2.95
N ALA A 10 21.84 9.61 1.73
CA ALA A 10 22.83 9.79 0.67
C ALA A 10 23.68 11.09 0.82
N GLY A 11 23.50 11.83 1.89
CA GLY A 11 24.27 13.04 2.19
C GLY A 11 23.74 14.33 1.57
N LEU A 12 22.51 14.31 1.02
CA LEU A 12 21.88 15.53 0.51
C LEU A 12 21.23 16.33 1.64
N ASN A 13 21.29 17.65 1.54
CA ASN A 13 20.53 18.55 2.41
C ASN A 13 19.05 18.48 2.04
N VAL A 14 18.22 17.98 2.93
CA VAL A 14 16.79 17.75 2.68
C VAL A 14 15.95 18.56 3.63
N VAL A 15 15.05 19.39 3.09
CA VAL A 15 13.96 20.01 3.84
C VAL A 15 12.63 19.45 3.36
N VAL A 16 11.77 19.14 4.32
CA VAL A 16 10.39 18.70 4.09
C VAL A 16 9.46 19.82 4.52
N LEU A 17 8.62 20.27 3.62
CA LEU A 17 7.60 21.28 3.86
C LEU A 17 6.23 20.59 3.94
N GLU A 18 5.56 20.75 5.06
CA GLU A 18 4.22 20.20 5.32
C GLU A 18 3.27 21.35 5.66
N LYS A 19 2.10 21.38 5.02
CA LYS A 19 1.13 22.46 5.24
C LYS A 19 0.41 22.39 6.59
N ASN A 20 0.22 21.16 7.10
CA ASN A 20 -0.46 20.97 8.37
C ASN A 20 0.50 21.19 9.55
N ASP A 21 -0.04 21.30 10.75
CA ASP A 21 0.69 21.32 12.03
C ASP A 21 1.25 19.94 12.43
N TYR A 22 0.88 18.89 11.66
CA TYR A 22 1.30 17.51 11.89
C TYR A 22 1.82 16.87 10.60
N ILE A 23 2.60 15.81 10.74
CA ILE A 23 3.18 15.03 9.64
C ILE A 23 2.40 13.74 9.38
N GLY A 24 2.48 13.22 8.14
CA GLY A 24 2.01 11.86 7.82
C GLY A 24 0.90 11.79 6.79
N GLY A 25 0.17 12.88 6.56
CA GLY A 25 -0.96 12.89 5.63
C GLY A 25 -2.01 11.84 6.02
N ALA A 26 -2.22 10.82 5.18
CA ALA A 26 -3.15 9.72 5.48
C ALA A 26 -2.65 8.75 6.56
N ALA A 27 -1.33 8.69 6.83
CA ALA A 27 -0.74 7.86 7.87
C ALA A 27 -0.51 8.69 9.14
N VAL A 28 -1.60 9.05 9.80
CA VAL A 28 -1.61 9.90 10.99
C VAL A 28 -2.47 9.29 12.09
N THR A 29 -2.07 9.49 13.34
CA THR A 29 -2.87 9.21 14.53
C THR A 29 -3.27 10.53 15.14
N ARG A 30 -4.55 10.74 15.38
CA ARG A 30 -5.08 11.99 15.93
C ARG A 30 -5.94 11.71 17.15
N GLU A 31 -5.90 12.61 18.11
CA GLU A 31 -6.86 12.65 19.19
C GLU A 31 -8.19 13.18 18.64
N MET A 32 -9.18 12.31 18.58
CA MET A 32 -10.52 12.63 18.07
C MET A 32 -11.53 12.92 19.19
N HIS A 33 -11.22 12.45 20.38
CA HIS A 33 -11.92 12.70 21.61
C HIS A 33 -10.88 12.68 22.74
N GLU A 34 -11.08 13.43 23.79
CA GLU A 34 -10.13 13.56 24.93
C GLU A 34 -9.66 12.18 25.43
N GLY A 35 -8.34 11.93 25.33
CA GLY A 35 -7.70 10.66 25.67
C GLY A 35 -7.84 9.54 24.64
N TRP A 36 -8.57 9.76 23.51
CA TRP A 36 -8.82 8.73 22.50
C TRP A 36 -8.13 9.07 21.18
N PHE A 37 -7.19 8.21 20.78
CA PHE A 37 -6.36 8.38 19.60
C PHE A 37 -6.74 7.37 18.52
N TYR A 38 -6.94 7.84 17.30
CA TYR A 38 -7.36 7.01 16.16
C TYR A 38 -6.49 7.28 14.93
N SER A 39 -6.27 6.24 14.14
CA SER A 39 -5.80 6.37 12.78
C SER A 39 -6.96 6.86 11.92
N SER A 40 -6.93 8.13 11.52
CA SER A 40 -8.11 8.79 10.92
C SER A 40 -8.34 8.47 9.44
N CYS A 41 -7.39 7.80 8.77
CA CYS A 41 -7.51 7.43 7.35
C CYS A 41 -6.90 6.04 7.10
N SER A 42 -5.57 5.94 6.96
CA SER A 42 -4.89 4.65 6.87
C SER A 42 -4.93 3.93 8.22
N TYR A 43 -5.28 2.65 8.27
CA TYR A 43 -5.50 1.92 9.52
C TYR A 43 -4.63 0.66 9.67
N VAL A 44 -4.10 0.10 8.55
CA VAL A 44 -3.20 -1.06 8.56
C VAL A 44 -1.97 -0.82 7.72
N CYS A 45 -0.88 -1.47 8.08
CA CYS A 45 0.36 -1.51 7.33
C CYS A 45 0.48 -2.89 6.66
N SER A 46 0.45 -2.93 5.32
CA SER A 46 0.62 -4.16 4.56
C SER A 46 1.68 -4.02 3.46
N MET A 47 1.82 -2.82 2.87
CA MET A 47 2.60 -2.60 1.66
C MET A 47 4.00 -2.00 1.92
N MET A 48 4.35 -1.69 3.17
CA MET A 48 5.67 -1.17 3.50
C MET A 48 6.72 -2.27 3.32
N ARG A 49 7.72 -2.00 2.47
CA ARG A 49 8.77 -2.97 2.19
C ARG A 49 9.68 -3.16 3.39
N GLN A 50 10.00 -4.40 3.71
CA GLN A 50 10.95 -4.76 4.77
C GLN A 50 12.34 -4.14 4.56
N SER A 51 12.75 -3.95 3.29
CA SER A 51 13.99 -3.23 2.99
C SER A 51 13.97 -1.81 3.55
N ILE A 52 12.85 -1.08 3.41
CA ILE A 52 12.71 0.29 3.93
C ILE A 52 12.77 0.31 5.45
N HIS A 53 12.07 -0.63 6.09
CA HIS A 53 12.08 -0.78 7.53
C HIS A 53 13.51 -1.01 8.06
N ARG A 54 14.23 -1.93 7.42
CA ARG A 54 15.61 -2.28 7.78
C ARG A 54 16.62 -1.18 7.42
N ASP A 55 16.54 -0.64 6.18
CA ASP A 55 17.52 0.33 5.68
C ASP A 55 17.50 1.64 6.46
N LEU A 56 16.33 2.00 7.00
CA LEU A 56 16.12 3.22 7.80
C LEU A 56 16.07 2.95 9.31
N ASP A 57 16.30 1.70 9.73
CA ASP A 57 16.26 1.26 11.13
C ASP A 57 15.02 1.79 11.90
N LEU A 58 13.83 1.60 11.31
CA LEU A 58 12.61 2.19 11.83
C LEU A 58 12.24 1.67 13.22
N THR A 59 12.71 0.47 13.60
CA THR A 59 12.55 -0.07 14.95
C THR A 59 13.27 0.83 15.98
N ARG A 60 14.49 1.27 15.70
CA ARG A 60 15.23 2.20 16.55
C ARG A 60 14.51 3.54 16.70
N HIS A 61 13.75 3.94 15.70
CA HIS A 61 12.89 5.12 15.71
C HIS A 61 11.50 4.85 16.30
N GLY A 62 11.29 3.71 16.98
CA GLY A 62 10.09 3.39 17.74
C GLY A 62 8.97 2.73 16.95
N LEU A 63 9.20 2.34 15.69
CA LEU A 63 8.18 1.60 14.93
C LEU A 63 8.11 0.15 15.40
N LEU A 64 6.96 -0.23 15.92
CA LEU A 64 6.61 -1.61 16.22
C LEU A 64 5.33 -1.96 15.46
N LEU A 65 5.42 -2.95 14.59
CA LEU A 65 4.25 -3.52 13.89
C LEU A 65 3.78 -4.74 14.66
N VAL A 66 2.49 -4.79 14.97
CA VAL A 66 1.83 -5.92 15.62
C VAL A 66 1.02 -6.65 14.55
N PRO A 67 1.10 -7.98 14.44
CA PRO A 67 0.29 -8.72 13.48
C PRO A 67 -1.20 -8.44 13.63
N TYR A 68 -1.87 -8.25 12.52
CA TYR A 68 -3.32 -8.17 12.48
C TYR A 68 -3.89 -9.59 12.54
N LEU A 69 -4.72 -9.87 13.55
CA LEU A 69 -5.11 -11.24 13.87
C LEU A 69 -6.44 -11.67 13.23
N GLY A 70 -7.15 -10.78 12.56
CA GLY A 70 -8.37 -11.12 11.87
C GLY A 70 -9.48 -10.08 11.99
N THR A 71 -10.61 -10.35 11.32
CA THR A 71 -11.81 -9.50 11.28
C THR A 71 -13.03 -10.23 11.81
N VAL A 72 -14.01 -9.44 12.16
CA VAL A 72 -15.38 -9.92 12.41
C VAL A 72 -16.30 -9.22 11.41
N ASN A 73 -16.97 -10.00 10.57
CA ASN A 73 -17.87 -9.52 9.55
C ASN A 73 -19.31 -9.88 9.92
N PHE A 74 -20.20 -8.92 9.84
CA PHE A 74 -21.62 -9.10 10.10
C PHE A 74 -22.41 -9.08 8.81
N SER A 75 -23.46 -9.91 8.69
CA SER A 75 -24.43 -9.75 7.62
C SER A 75 -25.18 -8.41 7.79
N ASP A 76 -25.79 -7.94 6.71
CA ASP A 76 -26.61 -6.72 6.70
C ASP A 76 -27.77 -6.76 7.72
N ARG A 77 -28.31 -7.93 7.98
CA ARG A 77 -29.40 -8.17 8.93
C ARG A 77 -28.93 -8.44 10.35
N GLY A 78 -27.59 -8.62 10.55
CA GLY A 78 -27.00 -8.97 11.84
C GLY A 78 -27.33 -10.38 12.33
N ASP A 79 -27.92 -11.23 11.48
CA ASP A 79 -28.29 -12.61 11.79
C ASP A 79 -27.16 -13.62 11.60
N ARG A 80 -26.09 -13.22 10.91
CA ARG A 80 -24.91 -14.04 10.64
C ARG A 80 -23.62 -13.26 10.95
N VAL A 81 -22.64 -13.98 11.47
CA VAL A 81 -21.30 -13.45 11.79
C VAL A 81 -20.26 -14.38 11.20
N LEU A 82 -19.30 -13.84 10.48
CA LEU A 82 -18.12 -14.52 9.99
C LEU A 82 -16.88 -13.98 10.70
N ILE A 83 -16.15 -14.86 11.37
CA ILE A 83 -14.93 -14.53 12.11
C ILE A 83 -13.72 -15.06 11.33
N ASP A 84 -12.78 -14.17 11.06
CA ASP A 84 -11.50 -14.54 10.46
C ASP A 84 -10.51 -14.91 11.59
N TYR A 85 -10.17 -16.18 11.67
CA TYR A 85 -9.25 -16.72 12.67
C TYR A 85 -7.83 -16.81 12.11
N PRO A 86 -6.78 -16.52 12.92
CA PRO A 86 -5.39 -16.70 12.50
C PRO A 86 -4.96 -18.17 12.41
N ASP A 87 -5.70 -19.05 13.06
CA ASP A 87 -5.50 -20.50 13.01
C ASP A 87 -6.24 -21.10 11.81
N GLU A 88 -5.53 -21.85 10.96
CA GLU A 88 -6.07 -22.37 9.70
C GLU A 88 -7.23 -23.36 9.92
N GLU A 89 -7.17 -24.21 10.95
CA GLU A 89 -8.24 -25.15 11.24
C GLU A 89 -9.50 -24.43 11.73
N ALA A 90 -9.33 -23.47 12.63
CA ALA A 90 -10.45 -22.65 13.12
C ALA A 90 -11.08 -21.82 11.98
N ALA A 91 -10.27 -21.24 11.10
CA ALA A 91 -10.74 -20.52 9.92
C ALA A 91 -11.52 -21.42 8.95
N TYR A 92 -11.00 -22.62 8.69
CA TYR A 92 -11.69 -23.60 7.85
C TYR A 92 -13.04 -24.01 8.45
N LEU A 93 -13.09 -24.31 9.75
CA LEU A 93 -14.32 -24.71 10.44
C LEU A 93 -15.36 -23.56 10.45
N GLU A 94 -14.90 -22.32 10.62
CA GLU A 94 -15.77 -21.15 10.57
C GLU A 94 -16.36 -20.95 9.17
N LEU A 95 -15.54 -21.01 8.11
CA LEU A 95 -16.04 -20.95 6.73
C LEU A 95 -17.03 -22.07 6.44
N ARG A 96 -16.70 -23.31 6.86
CA ARG A 96 -17.54 -24.49 6.66
C ARG A 96 -18.91 -24.39 7.34
N ARG A 97 -18.99 -23.65 8.45
CA ARG A 97 -20.27 -23.37 9.13
C ARG A 97 -21.22 -22.56 8.25
N HIS A 98 -20.68 -21.75 7.33
CA HIS A 98 -21.45 -20.95 6.37
C HIS A 98 -21.65 -21.69 5.04
N SER A 99 -20.59 -22.20 4.46
CA SER A 99 -20.60 -22.97 3.21
C SER A 99 -19.46 -24.00 3.20
N PRO A 100 -19.73 -25.30 3.19
CA PRO A 100 -18.72 -26.33 2.98
C PRO A 100 -17.94 -26.17 1.68
N HIS A 101 -18.62 -25.79 0.59
CA HIS A 101 -18.02 -25.53 -0.72
C HIS A 101 -16.98 -24.41 -0.63
N ASP A 102 -17.29 -23.30 0.03
CA ASP A 102 -16.42 -22.13 0.12
C ASP A 102 -15.21 -22.39 1.01
N ALA A 103 -15.38 -23.18 2.08
CA ALA A 103 -14.26 -23.61 2.92
C ALA A 103 -13.26 -24.43 2.10
N ASP A 104 -13.73 -25.36 1.27
CA ASP A 104 -12.86 -26.17 0.40
C ASP A 104 -12.19 -25.34 -0.71
N ALA A 105 -12.90 -24.30 -1.21
CA ALA A 105 -12.40 -23.42 -2.27
C ALA A 105 -11.34 -22.42 -1.79
N MET A 106 -11.28 -22.09 -0.49
CA MET A 106 -10.44 -21.04 0.07
C MET A 106 -8.94 -21.25 -0.22
N SER A 107 -8.45 -22.49 -0.09
CA SER A 107 -7.03 -22.78 -0.37
C SER A 107 -6.67 -22.51 -1.83
N ARG A 108 -7.55 -22.84 -2.78
CA ARG A 108 -7.35 -22.53 -4.21
C ARG A 108 -7.37 -21.03 -4.46
N PHE A 109 -8.31 -20.31 -3.87
CA PHE A 109 -8.40 -18.86 -3.96
C PHE A 109 -7.12 -18.17 -3.48
N GLN A 110 -6.63 -18.55 -2.29
CA GLN A 110 -5.38 -18.00 -1.74
C GLN A 110 -4.16 -18.33 -2.59
N ALA A 111 -4.08 -19.55 -3.12
CA ALA A 111 -2.97 -19.98 -4.00
C ALA A 111 -2.93 -19.16 -5.30
N ASP A 112 -4.09 -18.93 -5.93
CA ASP A 112 -4.19 -18.15 -7.16
C ASP A 112 -3.87 -16.67 -6.92
N LEU A 113 -4.40 -16.05 -5.86
CA LEU A 113 -4.01 -14.68 -5.48
C LEU A 113 -2.51 -14.57 -5.19
N GLY A 114 -1.94 -15.53 -4.45
CA GLY A 114 -0.51 -15.56 -4.17
C GLY A 114 0.33 -15.66 -5.44
N ARG A 115 -0.08 -16.47 -6.41
CA ARG A 115 0.57 -16.61 -7.71
C ARG A 115 0.53 -15.28 -8.51
N TYR A 116 -0.62 -14.62 -8.57
CA TYR A 116 -0.75 -13.31 -9.21
C TYR A 116 0.11 -12.25 -8.50
N ALA A 117 0.10 -12.23 -7.18
CA ALA A 117 0.89 -11.32 -6.38
C ALA A 117 2.40 -11.44 -6.64
N GLN A 118 2.92 -12.67 -6.78
CA GLN A 118 4.34 -12.91 -7.00
C GLN A 118 4.88 -12.25 -8.28
N LEU A 119 4.11 -12.24 -9.37
CA LEU A 119 4.52 -11.58 -10.61
C LEU A 119 4.63 -10.06 -10.40
N ILE A 120 3.59 -9.46 -9.82
CA ILE A 120 3.54 -8.01 -9.61
C ILE A 120 4.56 -7.53 -8.58
N ARG A 121 4.81 -8.31 -7.52
CA ARG A 121 5.85 -7.98 -6.53
C ARG A 121 7.22 -7.73 -7.16
N LYS A 122 7.55 -8.41 -8.25
CA LYS A 122 8.83 -8.22 -8.97
C LYS A 122 8.92 -6.85 -9.62
N THR A 123 7.80 -6.23 -9.97
CA THR A 123 7.74 -4.92 -10.65
C THR A 123 7.74 -3.73 -9.68
N LEU A 124 7.33 -3.92 -8.41
CA LEU A 124 7.05 -2.83 -7.46
C LEU A 124 8.24 -1.92 -7.13
N LEU A 125 9.48 -2.42 -7.23
CA LEU A 125 10.71 -1.65 -6.99
C LEU A 125 11.42 -1.23 -8.28
N ARG A 126 10.83 -1.53 -9.44
CA ARG A 126 11.38 -1.13 -10.74
C ARG A 126 10.76 0.19 -11.18
N THR A 127 11.54 0.96 -11.91
CA THR A 127 10.99 2.18 -12.50
C THR A 127 10.20 1.79 -13.75
N PRO A 128 8.92 2.19 -13.86
CA PRO A 128 8.13 1.92 -15.06
C PRO A 128 8.84 2.44 -16.31
N PRO A 129 8.94 1.65 -17.39
CA PRO A 129 9.46 2.12 -18.66
C PRO A 129 8.47 3.06 -19.34
N ASP A 130 8.99 4.01 -20.10
CA ASP A 130 8.19 4.77 -21.04
C ASP A 130 8.11 3.98 -22.37
N PRO A 131 6.93 3.46 -22.76
CA PRO A 131 6.78 2.65 -23.97
C PRO A 131 6.99 3.45 -25.27
N SER A 132 6.96 4.77 -25.21
CA SER A 132 7.22 5.66 -26.35
C SER A 132 8.69 6.09 -26.45
N SER A 133 9.51 5.74 -25.47
CA SER A 133 10.92 6.15 -25.38
C SER A 133 11.83 5.11 -26.01
N PHE A 134 12.82 5.59 -26.78
CA PHE A 134 13.90 4.77 -27.32
C PHE A 134 15.17 4.80 -26.45
N LYS A 135 15.11 5.31 -25.23
CA LYS A 135 16.25 5.31 -24.32
C LYS A 135 16.63 3.87 -23.94
N PRO A 136 17.94 3.54 -23.89
CA PRO A 136 18.41 2.17 -23.61
C PRO A 136 17.81 1.58 -22.33
N ARG A 137 17.61 2.40 -21.30
CA ARG A 137 16.99 2.00 -20.03
C ARG A 137 15.54 1.55 -20.23
N ASP A 138 14.73 2.33 -20.95
CA ASP A 138 13.32 2.03 -21.15
C ASP A 138 13.15 0.77 -21.99
N ILE A 139 13.98 0.60 -23.03
CA ILE A 139 14.03 -0.62 -23.84
C ILE A 139 14.41 -1.83 -22.98
N GLN A 140 15.42 -1.71 -22.12
CA GLN A 140 15.85 -2.78 -21.23
C GLN A 140 14.72 -3.20 -20.25
N GLU A 141 14.00 -2.25 -19.69
CA GLU A 141 12.87 -2.51 -18.78
C GLU A 141 11.69 -3.16 -19.53
N LEU A 142 11.37 -2.69 -20.74
CA LEU A 142 10.34 -3.31 -21.59
C LEU A 142 10.68 -4.75 -21.95
N LEU A 143 11.94 -5.02 -22.34
CA LEU A 143 12.40 -6.39 -22.62
C LEU A 143 12.35 -7.28 -21.38
N TRP A 144 12.73 -6.75 -20.22
CA TRP A 144 12.63 -7.47 -18.97
C TRP A 144 11.18 -7.82 -18.64
N MET A 145 10.23 -6.87 -18.77
CA MET A 145 8.81 -7.10 -18.57
C MET A 145 8.27 -8.14 -19.56
N ALA A 146 8.57 -7.98 -20.84
CA ALA A 146 8.17 -8.93 -21.88
C ALA A 146 8.64 -10.35 -21.55
N LYS A 147 9.88 -10.51 -21.07
CA LYS A 147 10.41 -11.80 -20.63
C LYS A 147 9.62 -12.41 -19.46
N GLN A 148 9.16 -11.59 -18.49
CA GLN A 148 8.34 -12.11 -17.38
C GLN A 148 7.03 -12.71 -17.89
N PHE A 149 6.35 -12.02 -18.82
CA PHE A 149 5.10 -12.50 -19.42
C PHE A 149 5.34 -13.68 -20.38
N TRP A 150 6.40 -13.66 -21.16
CA TRP A 150 6.75 -14.77 -22.06
C TRP A 150 6.97 -16.09 -21.31
N ASN A 151 7.55 -16.02 -20.13
CA ASN A 151 7.84 -17.19 -19.31
C ASN A 151 6.60 -17.82 -18.66
N LEU A 152 5.43 -17.15 -18.69
CA LEU A 152 4.20 -17.69 -18.12
C LEU A 152 3.57 -18.80 -18.99
N GLY A 153 3.79 -18.76 -20.30
CA GLY A 153 3.03 -19.58 -21.23
C GLY A 153 1.62 -19.04 -21.52
N GLU A 154 0.98 -19.60 -22.52
CA GLU A 154 -0.28 -19.08 -23.07
C GLU A 154 -1.42 -19.08 -22.04
N ARG A 155 -1.59 -20.20 -21.33
CA ARG A 155 -2.67 -20.36 -20.36
C ARG A 155 -2.55 -19.39 -19.18
N GLU A 156 -1.36 -19.30 -18.58
CA GLU A 156 -1.16 -18.39 -17.45
C GLU A 156 -1.29 -16.93 -17.89
N LEU A 157 -0.77 -16.57 -19.07
CA LEU A 157 -0.92 -15.22 -19.61
C LEU A 157 -2.40 -14.86 -19.79
N TYR A 158 -3.22 -15.78 -20.32
CA TYR A 158 -4.66 -15.57 -20.43
C TYR A 158 -5.31 -15.36 -19.06
N GLU A 159 -4.98 -16.19 -18.06
CA GLU A 159 -5.50 -16.07 -16.68
C GLU A 159 -5.11 -14.72 -16.05
N TYR A 160 -3.88 -14.25 -16.28
CA TYR A 160 -3.46 -12.92 -15.84
C TYR A 160 -4.25 -11.79 -16.50
N ILE A 161 -4.38 -11.81 -17.82
CA ILE A 161 -5.15 -10.79 -18.54
C ILE A 161 -6.60 -10.78 -18.05
N ARG A 162 -7.22 -11.95 -17.90
CA ARG A 162 -8.57 -12.10 -17.36
C ARG A 162 -8.66 -11.47 -15.97
N PHE A 163 -7.77 -11.82 -15.04
CA PHE A 163 -7.76 -11.31 -13.68
C PHE A 163 -7.60 -9.78 -13.64
N PHE A 164 -6.71 -9.19 -14.43
CA PHE A 164 -6.50 -7.75 -14.45
C PHE A 164 -7.64 -6.94 -15.08
N THR A 165 -8.49 -7.58 -15.86
CA THR A 165 -9.61 -6.92 -16.54
C THR A 165 -10.97 -7.19 -15.92
N MET A 166 -11.12 -8.25 -15.14
CA MET A 166 -12.39 -8.63 -14.52
C MET A 166 -12.68 -7.81 -13.26
N SER A 167 -13.92 -7.85 -12.81
CA SER A 167 -14.31 -7.27 -11.54
C SER A 167 -13.93 -8.16 -10.35
N ALA A 168 -13.80 -7.57 -9.16
CA ALA A 168 -13.58 -8.34 -7.93
C ALA A 168 -14.74 -9.32 -7.68
N ALA A 169 -15.98 -8.89 -7.94
CA ALA A 169 -17.16 -9.73 -7.78
C ALA A 169 -17.10 -10.96 -8.70
N ASP A 170 -16.79 -10.77 -10.00
CA ASP A 170 -16.69 -11.90 -10.94
C ASP A 170 -15.58 -12.87 -10.53
N PHE A 171 -14.44 -12.33 -10.07
CA PHE A 171 -13.33 -13.16 -9.57
C PHE A 171 -13.74 -13.98 -8.35
N LEU A 172 -14.46 -13.39 -7.40
CA LEU A 172 -14.93 -14.08 -6.20
C LEU A 172 -16.01 -15.11 -6.50
N HIS A 173 -16.88 -14.87 -7.50
CA HIS A 173 -17.87 -15.83 -7.95
C HIS A 173 -17.27 -17.11 -8.56
N ASP A 174 -16.02 -17.07 -9.06
CA ASP A 174 -15.32 -18.28 -9.53
C ASP A 174 -14.95 -19.25 -8.38
N TYR A 175 -15.01 -18.80 -7.11
CA TYR A 175 -14.60 -19.56 -5.94
C TYR A 175 -15.72 -19.77 -4.93
N PHE A 176 -16.54 -18.76 -4.67
CA PHE A 176 -17.45 -18.70 -3.52
C PHE A 176 -18.91 -18.56 -3.94
N GLU A 177 -19.78 -19.22 -3.19
CA GLU A 177 -21.23 -19.15 -3.36
C GLU A 177 -21.93 -18.34 -2.26
N ASP A 178 -21.42 -18.35 -1.03
CA ASP A 178 -22.01 -17.65 0.10
C ASP A 178 -21.75 -16.14 0.04
N ASP A 179 -22.81 -15.34 0.17
CA ASP A 179 -22.72 -13.89 0.01
C ASP A 179 -21.96 -13.19 1.15
N LEU A 180 -22.01 -13.72 2.38
CA LEU A 180 -21.25 -13.15 3.50
C LEU A 180 -19.74 -13.38 3.33
N ILE A 181 -19.36 -14.58 2.86
CA ILE A 181 -17.97 -14.91 2.54
C ILE A 181 -17.48 -14.04 1.38
N LYS A 182 -18.26 -13.94 0.29
CA LYS A 182 -17.93 -13.06 -0.84
C LYS A 182 -17.77 -11.60 -0.40
N ALA A 183 -18.67 -11.08 0.43
CA ALA A 183 -18.60 -9.71 0.93
C ALA A 183 -17.36 -9.46 1.78
N ALA A 184 -17.01 -10.40 2.68
CA ALA A 184 -15.79 -10.34 3.48
C ALA A 184 -14.54 -10.32 2.60
N MET A 185 -14.45 -11.23 1.61
CA MET A 185 -13.33 -11.34 0.67
C MET A 185 -13.27 -10.16 -0.32
N ALA A 186 -14.40 -9.51 -0.63
CA ALA A 186 -14.46 -8.34 -1.50
C ALA A 186 -13.99 -7.04 -0.83
N SER A 187 -14.06 -6.96 0.50
CA SER A 187 -13.72 -5.76 1.27
C SER A 187 -12.36 -5.14 0.88
N PRO A 188 -11.26 -5.91 0.74
CA PRO A 188 -9.99 -5.37 0.26
C PRO A 188 -10.05 -4.79 -1.16
N GLY A 189 -11.00 -5.21 -2.00
CA GLY A 189 -11.14 -4.78 -3.40
C GLY A 189 -11.67 -3.36 -3.59
N ILE A 190 -12.09 -2.68 -2.52
CA ILE A 190 -12.59 -1.31 -2.57
C ILE A 190 -11.72 -0.31 -1.78
N ILE A 191 -10.63 -0.78 -1.17
CA ILE A 191 -9.76 0.07 -0.35
C ILE A 191 -8.84 0.89 -1.25
N GLY A 192 -8.85 2.22 -1.07
CA GLY A 192 -7.95 3.13 -1.77
C GLY A 192 -8.30 3.36 -3.25
N THR A 193 -9.50 3.05 -3.67
CA THR A 193 -10.00 3.26 -5.03
C THR A 193 -11.41 3.87 -5.02
N ALA A 194 -11.78 4.51 -6.12
CA ALA A 194 -13.16 4.95 -6.38
C ALA A 194 -14.00 3.88 -7.13
N LEU A 195 -13.42 2.70 -7.37
CA LEU A 195 -14.11 1.60 -8.05
C LEU A 195 -14.97 0.82 -7.05
N GLY A 196 -16.15 0.34 -7.50
CA GLY A 196 -16.93 -0.65 -6.79
C GLY A 196 -16.48 -2.08 -7.14
N VAL A 197 -16.93 -3.07 -6.35
CA VAL A 197 -16.55 -4.47 -6.54
C VAL A 197 -16.98 -5.07 -7.89
N TYR A 198 -17.97 -4.48 -8.55
CA TYR A 198 -18.46 -4.87 -9.89
C TYR A 198 -17.78 -4.09 -11.02
N SER A 199 -16.91 -3.13 -10.72
CA SER A 199 -16.20 -2.36 -11.74
C SER A 199 -15.14 -3.23 -12.43
N PRO A 200 -15.01 -3.21 -13.77
CA PRO A 200 -13.91 -3.87 -14.46
C PRO A 200 -12.55 -3.45 -13.93
N GLY A 201 -11.63 -4.40 -13.77
CA GLY A 201 -10.30 -4.17 -13.22
C GLY A 201 -10.23 -4.10 -11.70
N SER A 202 -11.35 -4.15 -10.97
CA SER A 202 -11.33 -4.10 -9.50
C SER A 202 -10.76 -5.36 -8.85
N ALA A 203 -10.68 -6.50 -9.56
CA ALA A 203 -10.00 -7.71 -9.06
C ALA A 203 -8.51 -7.43 -8.72
N TYR A 204 -7.84 -6.54 -9.48
CA TYR A 204 -6.47 -6.14 -9.20
C TYR A 204 -6.30 -5.47 -7.81
N ILE A 205 -7.34 -4.79 -7.31
CA ILE A 205 -7.29 -4.13 -6.00
C ILE A 205 -7.16 -5.16 -4.87
N LEU A 206 -7.80 -6.33 -4.99
CA LEU A 206 -7.64 -7.45 -4.05
C LEU A 206 -6.16 -7.83 -3.92
N LEU A 207 -5.42 -7.80 -5.02
CA LEU A 207 -4.02 -8.18 -5.08
C LEU A 207 -3.11 -7.28 -4.24
N HIS A 208 -3.41 -5.98 -4.16
CA HIS A 208 -2.63 -5.03 -3.36
C HIS A 208 -2.49 -5.48 -1.90
N HIS A 209 -3.52 -6.09 -1.34
CA HIS A 209 -3.57 -6.48 0.06
C HIS A 209 -2.83 -7.79 0.38
N VAL A 210 -2.48 -8.57 -0.66
CA VAL A 210 -1.69 -9.81 -0.53
C VAL A 210 -0.26 -9.66 -1.06
N MET A 211 0.12 -8.48 -1.56
CA MET A 211 1.47 -8.21 -2.08
C MET A 211 2.47 -7.74 -1.03
N GLY A 212 2.00 -7.30 0.13
CA GLY A 212 2.85 -6.83 1.21
C GLY A 212 3.51 -7.96 1.98
N ASP A 213 4.29 -7.60 2.97
CA ASP A 213 4.73 -8.53 4.00
C ASP A 213 4.97 -7.78 5.32
N VAL A 214 4.71 -8.47 6.43
CA VAL A 214 5.03 -8.01 7.76
C VAL A 214 5.88 -9.09 8.41
N ASP A 215 7.11 -8.74 8.80
CA ASP A 215 8.09 -9.63 9.40
C ASP A 215 8.37 -10.92 8.59
N GLY A 216 8.36 -10.79 7.25
CA GLY A 216 8.61 -11.89 6.32
C GLY A 216 7.37 -12.72 5.98
N ASN A 217 6.23 -12.46 6.61
CA ASN A 217 4.96 -13.12 6.30
C ASN A 217 4.29 -12.39 5.14
N VAL A 218 4.33 -13.00 3.96
CA VAL A 218 3.74 -12.46 2.73
C VAL A 218 2.21 -12.43 2.84
N GLY A 219 1.62 -11.30 2.47
CA GLY A 219 0.17 -11.07 2.58
C GLY A 219 -0.31 -10.67 3.98
N ALA A 220 0.57 -10.72 4.99
CA ALA A 220 0.20 -10.31 6.33
C ALA A 220 -0.03 -8.81 6.45
N TRP A 221 -0.94 -8.45 7.33
CA TRP A 221 -1.24 -7.07 7.72
C TRP A 221 -0.71 -6.81 9.13
N GLY A 222 -0.31 -5.58 9.40
CA GLY A 222 0.16 -5.15 10.71
C GLY A 222 -0.48 -3.86 11.17
N LEU A 223 -0.68 -3.77 12.48
CA LEU A 223 -1.09 -2.55 13.16
C LEU A 223 0.16 -1.89 13.75
N ALA A 224 0.36 -0.62 13.46
CA ALA A 224 1.43 0.12 14.11
C ALA A 224 1.04 0.45 15.56
N ARG A 225 1.88 0.08 16.53
CA ARG A 225 1.68 0.46 17.92
C ARG A 225 1.68 1.98 18.06
N GLY A 226 0.62 2.54 18.63
CA GLY A 226 0.40 3.99 18.67
C GLY A 226 -0.32 4.54 17.45
N GLY A 227 -0.87 3.65 16.58
CA GLY A 227 -1.58 3.99 15.35
C GLY A 227 -0.67 4.25 14.17
N MET A 228 -1.25 4.54 13.01
CA MET A 228 -0.50 4.71 11.76
C MET A 228 0.46 5.91 11.76
N GLY A 229 0.22 6.91 12.63
CA GLY A 229 1.13 8.02 12.85
C GLY A 229 2.52 7.60 13.32
N ALA A 230 2.62 6.44 14.02
CA ALA A 230 3.92 5.91 14.46
C ALA A 230 4.86 5.63 13.27
N ILE A 231 4.34 5.19 12.13
CA ILE A 231 5.12 5.00 10.90
C ILE A 231 5.71 6.34 10.44
N SER A 232 4.86 7.38 10.40
CA SER A 232 5.28 8.72 9.97
C SER A 232 6.31 9.33 10.92
N HIS A 233 6.14 9.13 12.23
CA HIS A 233 7.10 9.60 13.24
C HIS A 233 8.42 8.84 13.18
N ALA A 234 8.42 7.52 12.99
CA ALA A 234 9.64 6.75 12.81
C ALA A 234 10.42 7.19 11.55
N LEU A 235 9.70 7.42 10.44
CA LEU A 235 10.30 7.97 9.22
C LEU A 235 10.84 9.38 9.43
N ALA A 236 10.18 10.23 10.23
CA ALA A 236 10.67 11.55 10.58
C ALA A 236 11.94 11.48 11.47
N GLY A 237 11.96 10.53 12.40
CA GLY A 237 13.16 10.24 13.21
C GLY A 237 14.36 9.85 12.35
N ALA A 238 14.17 8.92 11.42
CA ALA A 238 15.21 8.52 10.48
C ALA A 238 15.69 9.67 9.58
N LEU A 239 14.78 10.56 9.14
CA LEU A 239 15.18 11.75 8.38
C LEU A 239 16.07 12.68 9.20
N LYS A 240 15.67 13.00 10.44
CA LYS A 240 16.39 13.89 11.34
C LYS A 240 17.75 13.32 11.72
N GLU A 241 17.88 12.02 11.95
CA GLU A 241 19.16 11.36 12.21
C GLU A 241 20.18 11.58 11.08
N HIS A 242 19.69 11.63 9.83
CA HIS A 242 20.51 11.92 8.65
C HIS A 242 20.61 13.43 8.31
N GLY A 243 20.29 14.33 9.26
CA GLY A 243 20.43 15.77 9.09
C GLY A 243 19.31 16.45 8.28
N GLY A 244 18.24 15.74 7.95
CA GLY A 244 17.10 16.34 7.26
C GLY A 244 16.21 17.16 8.19
N GLU A 245 15.62 18.22 7.64
CA GLU A 245 14.73 19.14 8.35
C GLU A 245 13.26 18.91 7.96
N ILE A 246 12.35 19.09 8.92
CA ILE A 246 10.90 19.10 8.69
C ILE A 246 10.33 20.41 9.22
N ARG A 247 9.62 21.14 8.36
CA ARG A 247 8.87 22.34 8.70
C ARG A 247 7.38 22.03 8.50
N THR A 248 6.64 22.04 9.58
CA THR A 248 5.17 22.03 9.57
C THR A 248 4.64 23.46 9.42
N GLU A 249 3.34 23.61 9.18
CA GLU A 249 2.70 24.91 8.94
C GLU A 249 3.40 25.73 7.84
N ALA A 250 3.96 25.03 6.85
CA ALA A 250 4.71 25.56 5.73
C ALA A 250 4.06 25.22 4.38
N PRO A 251 2.84 25.73 4.12
CA PRO A 251 2.12 25.47 2.88
C PRO A 251 2.87 26.09 1.69
N VAL A 252 3.11 25.27 0.68
CA VAL A 252 3.77 25.70 -0.56
C VAL A 252 2.70 26.26 -1.50
N ASN A 253 2.87 27.51 -1.86
CA ASN A 253 1.98 28.23 -2.81
C ASN A 253 2.40 27.96 -4.25
N GLN A 254 3.70 28.09 -4.54
CA GLN A 254 4.20 28.06 -5.92
C GLN A 254 5.58 27.40 -6.00
N ILE A 255 5.82 26.73 -7.13
CA ILE A 255 7.15 26.27 -7.52
C ILE A 255 7.86 27.38 -8.29
N LEU A 256 9.05 27.73 -7.88
CA LEU A 256 9.91 28.69 -8.57
C LEU A 256 10.59 28.01 -9.75
N VAL A 257 10.34 28.53 -10.94
CA VAL A 257 10.98 28.09 -12.20
C VAL A 257 11.75 29.25 -12.81
N LYS A 258 13.05 29.03 -13.09
CA LYS A 258 13.91 30.01 -13.75
C LYS A 258 14.62 29.34 -14.95
N ASN A 259 14.49 29.92 -16.11
CA ASN A 259 15.09 29.40 -17.36
C ASN A 259 14.69 27.94 -17.65
N GLY A 260 13.44 27.55 -17.35
CA GLY A 260 12.95 26.19 -17.57
C GLY A 260 13.38 25.16 -16.52
N ALA A 261 14.12 25.56 -15.49
CA ALA A 261 14.54 24.70 -14.40
C ALA A 261 13.88 25.14 -13.07
N THR A 262 13.50 24.15 -12.25
CA THR A 262 13.00 24.41 -10.89
C THR A 262 14.17 24.86 -10.01
N VAL A 263 13.97 25.96 -9.27
CA VAL A 263 15.02 26.54 -8.38
C VAL A 263 14.58 26.66 -6.93
N GLY A 264 13.35 26.27 -6.61
CA GLY A 264 12.83 26.34 -5.24
C GLY A 264 11.30 26.40 -5.21
N VAL A 265 10.78 26.88 -4.08
CA VAL A 265 9.34 27.08 -3.84
C VAL A 265 9.10 28.39 -3.09
N VAL A 266 7.88 28.93 -3.21
CA VAL A 266 7.37 30.03 -2.40
C VAL A 266 6.31 29.49 -1.46
N LEU A 267 6.38 29.85 -0.20
CA LEU A 267 5.36 29.54 0.81
C LEU A 267 4.21 30.56 0.77
N ASP A 268 3.08 30.23 1.38
CA ASP A 268 1.91 31.12 1.45
C ASP A 268 2.22 32.45 2.18
N ASN A 269 3.17 32.43 3.10
CA ASN A 269 3.62 33.66 3.81
C ASN A 269 4.59 34.53 2.98
N GLY A 270 4.92 34.10 1.77
CA GLY A 270 5.83 34.80 0.86
C GLY A 270 7.32 34.42 1.00
N ASP A 271 7.67 33.55 1.95
CA ASP A 271 9.05 33.09 2.09
C ASP A 271 9.46 32.20 0.91
N GLU A 272 10.67 32.40 0.43
CA GLU A 272 11.26 31.56 -0.62
C GLU A 272 12.22 30.53 -0.03
N VAL A 273 12.06 29.27 -0.47
CA VAL A 273 12.96 28.17 -0.12
C VAL A 273 13.63 27.68 -1.39
N PHE A 274 14.93 27.97 -1.53
CA PHE A 274 15.70 27.57 -2.70
C PHE A 274 16.19 26.14 -2.60
N ALA A 275 16.15 25.40 -3.72
CA ALA A 275 16.63 24.05 -3.82
C ALA A 275 16.94 23.70 -5.28
N ASP A 276 18.00 22.91 -5.51
CA ASP A 276 18.36 22.40 -6.83
C ASP A 276 17.35 21.35 -7.34
N ILE A 277 16.67 20.67 -6.42
CA ILE A 277 15.69 19.64 -6.73
C ILE A 277 14.45 19.84 -5.85
N VAL A 278 13.28 19.94 -6.49
CA VAL A 278 11.98 19.95 -5.80
C VAL A 278 11.25 18.64 -6.10
N VAL A 279 10.93 17.89 -5.05
CA VAL A 279 10.19 16.63 -5.14
C VAL A 279 8.79 16.83 -4.60
N LEU A 280 7.81 16.79 -5.48
CA LEU A 280 6.42 16.86 -5.09
C LEU A 280 5.91 15.50 -4.60
N SER A 281 5.11 15.54 -3.56
CA SER A 281 4.39 14.39 -3.02
C SER A 281 2.88 14.68 -3.03
N LEU A 282 2.42 15.22 -4.15
CA LEU A 282 1.02 15.52 -4.38
C LEU A 282 0.37 14.34 -5.10
N ILE A 283 -0.87 14.05 -4.73
CA ILE A 283 -1.68 12.99 -5.35
C ILE A 283 -2.48 13.54 -6.53
N HIS A 284 -2.36 14.82 -6.82
CA HIS A 284 -3.13 15.51 -7.87
C HIS A 284 -2.23 16.03 -8.96
#